data_46de1c77870a0476da4aab7155e3d973
#
_entry.id   46de1c77870a0476da4aab7155e3d973
#
_cell.length_a   1.000
_cell.length_b   1.000
_cell.length_c   1.000
_cell.angle_alpha   90.00
_cell.angle_beta   90.00
_cell.angle_gamma   90.00
#
_symmetry.space_group_name_H-M   'P 1'
#
loop_
_entity.id
_entity.type
_entity.pdbx_description
1 polymer ?
#
loop_
_entity_poly.entity_id
_entity_poly.type
_entity_poly.pdbx_seq_one_letter_code
_entity_poly.pdbx_strand_id
1 'polypeptide(L)'
;MKEIKKHGLSFVEMESNTDENESFNIAKELIENLFFDMAKLSTKYCNDIFCDLPYTYSERRLDCVLLPALSKLCNSLVMVEVPAVRECANRRFSVDKSNGRIDYWCIYKNYSFVIELKHSFDCFTTDTTRERNLTSRWVKMHEQLQSLEKEIKKYEEATKGVIRIGLHTITSYSSQKPDTQLLKAFKYCIPETFERFQKEFGKKYPSLKPDFIICWKIPSKIVETYECTYPGLWAVTKIYPAIKHHGAIK
;
A
#
# COMPACT_ATOMS: atom_id res chain seq x y z
N MET A 1 -18.00 -5.24 1.60
CA MET A 1 -16.85 -6.16 1.53
C MET A 1 -17.09 -7.12 0.37
N LYS A 2 -16.12 -7.29 -0.52
CA LYS A 2 -16.25 -8.07 -1.77
C LYS A 2 -15.13 -9.12 -1.82
N GLU A 3 -15.48 -10.37 -2.09
CA GLU A 3 -14.51 -11.43 -2.37
C GLU A 3 -14.12 -11.45 -3.85
N ILE A 4 -12.83 -11.58 -4.12
CA ILE A 4 -12.26 -11.61 -5.47
C ILE A 4 -11.38 -12.86 -5.61
N LYS A 5 -11.50 -13.54 -6.76
CA LYS A 5 -10.57 -14.59 -7.17
C LYS A 5 -9.84 -14.12 -8.41
N LYS A 6 -8.52 -14.05 -8.35
CA LYS A 6 -7.67 -13.66 -9.47
C LYS A 6 -6.37 -14.46 -9.46
N HIS A 7 -5.95 -14.96 -10.62
CA HIS A 7 -4.76 -15.79 -10.77
C HIS A 7 -4.75 -17.05 -9.88
N GLY A 8 -5.91 -17.60 -9.55
CA GLY A 8 -6.03 -18.73 -8.62
C GLY A 8 -5.87 -18.36 -7.14
N LEU A 9 -5.69 -17.09 -6.84
CA LEU A 9 -5.55 -16.55 -5.48
C LEU A 9 -6.85 -15.91 -5.01
N SER A 10 -7.02 -15.83 -3.69
CA SER A 10 -8.23 -15.35 -3.03
C SER A 10 -7.98 -14.04 -2.29
N PHE A 11 -8.79 -13.02 -2.57
CA PHE A 11 -8.70 -11.70 -1.96
C PHE A 11 -10.04 -11.28 -1.36
N VAL A 12 -9.99 -10.35 -0.43
CA VAL A 12 -11.17 -9.64 0.09
C VAL A 12 -10.87 -8.16 0.03
N GLU A 13 -11.79 -7.37 -0.50
CA GLU A 13 -11.66 -5.92 -0.58
C GLU A 13 -12.78 -5.18 0.14
N MET A 14 -12.48 -3.98 0.62
CA MET A 14 -13.43 -2.99 1.08
C MET A 14 -13.04 -1.62 0.54
N GLU A 15 -14.02 -0.95 -0.03
CA GLU A 15 -13.94 0.44 -0.49
C GLU A 15 -14.74 1.32 0.46
N SER A 16 -14.18 2.42 0.88
CA SER A 16 -14.81 3.40 1.76
C SER A 16 -15.07 4.74 1.07
N ASN A 17 -14.47 4.94 -0.10
CA ASN A 17 -14.64 6.13 -0.92
C ASN A 17 -15.15 5.71 -2.30
N THR A 18 -16.26 6.31 -2.73
CA THR A 18 -16.91 6.08 -4.03
C THR A 18 -16.74 7.32 -4.93
N ASP A 19 -15.57 7.96 -4.89
CA ASP A 19 -15.27 9.11 -5.75
C ASP A 19 -15.31 8.67 -7.23
N GLU A 20 -16.16 9.33 -8.03
CA GLU A 20 -16.30 9.08 -9.47
C GLU A 20 -15.19 9.74 -10.31
N ASN A 21 -14.21 10.38 -9.68
CA ASN A 21 -13.11 11.03 -10.37
C ASN A 21 -12.29 10.01 -11.18
N GLU A 22 -12.06 10.30 -12.48
CA GLU A 22 -11.29 9.44 -13.40
C GLU A 22 -9.91 9.07 -12.80
N SER A 23 -9.19 10.06 -12.25
CA SER A 23 -7.86 9.82 -11.67
C SER A 23 -7.89 8.93 -10.44
N PHE A 24 -8.95 9.01 -9.62
CA PHE A 24 -9.16 8.12 -8.49
C PHE A 24 -9.37 6.67 -8.95
N ASN A 25 -10.25 6.47 -9.93
CA ASN A 25 -10.54 5.14 -10.46
C ASN A 25 -9.31 4.49 -11.12
N ILE A 26 -8.50 5.27 -11.85
CA ILE A 26 -7.24 4.80 -12.44
C ILE A 26 -6.22 4.43 -11.33
N ALA A 27 -6.14 5.21 -10.26
CA ALA A 27 -5.29 4.90 -9.13
C ALA A 27 -5.70 3.61 -8.41
N LYS A 28 -7.00 3.45 -8.18
CA LYS A 28 -7.55 2.22 -7.59
C LYS A 28 -7.23 1.01 -8.46
N GLU A 29 -7.47 1.09 -9.77
CA GLU A 29 -7.15 0.03 -10.73
C GLU A 29 -5.65 -0.33 -10.71
N LEU A 30 -4.77 0.68 -10.66
CA LEU A 30 -3.33 0.45 -10.56
C LEU A 30 -2.99 -0.35 -9.30
N ILE A 31 -3.50 0.06 -8.14
CA ILE A 31 -3.20 -0.58 -6.84
C ILE A 31 -3.78 -1.99 -6.77
N GLU A 32 -5.00 -2.21 -7.25
CA GLU A 32 -5.59 -3.56 -7.33
C GLU A 32 -4.71 -4.50 -8.17
N ASN A 33 -4.36 -4.08 -9.39
CA ASN A 33 -3.55 -4.90 -10.28
C ASN A 33 -2.13 -5.11 -9.74
N LEU A 34 -1.54 -4.08 -9.15
CA LEU A 34 -0.25 -4.16 -8.46
C LEU A 34 -0.28 -5.22 -7.35
N PHE A 35 -1.30 -5.17 -6.50
CA PHE A 35 -1.42 -6.10 -5.39
C PHE A 35 -1.68 -7.53 -5.84
N PHE A 36 -2.46 -7.73 -6.89
CA PHE A 36 -2.67 -9.04 -7.50
C PHE A 36 -1.39 -9.64 -8.11
N ASP A 37 -0.64 -8.84 -8.88
CA ASP A 37 0.61 -9.29 -9.48
C ASP A 37 1.69 -9.55 -8.40
N MET A 38 1.75 -8.71 -7.38
CA MET A 38 2.62 -8.90 -6.22
C MET A 38 2.32 -10.22 -5.49
N ALA A 39 1.05 -10.53 -5.23
CA ALA A 39 0.63 -11.79 -4.60
C ALA A 39 1.01 -13.01 -5.45
N LYS A 40 0.82 -12.92 -6.77
CA LYS A 40 1.24 -13.96 -7.72
C LYS A 40 2.75 -14.19 -7.72
N LEU A 41 3.53 -13.10 -7.77
CA LEU A 41 4.99 -13.18 -7.71
C LEU A 41 5.46 -13.74 -6.36
N SER A 42 4.88 -13.31 -5.24
CA SER A 42 5.19 -13.85 -3.92
C SER A 42 4.94 -15.35 -3.83
N THR A 43 3.82 -15.81 -4.40
CA THR A 43 3.52 -17.25 -4.48
C THR A 43 4.59 -18.00 -5.29
N LYS A 44 5.05 -17.42 -6.40
CA LYS A 44 6.11 -18.00 -7.22
C LYS A 44 7.44 -18.04 -6.46
N TYR A 45 7.81 -16.97 -5.75
CA TYR A 45 9.02 -16.95 -4.92
C TYR A 45 9.01 -18.05 -3.87
N CYS A 46 7.86 -18.26 -3.20
CA CYS A 46 7.72 -19.31 -2.21
C CYS A 46 7.85 -20.72 -2.81
N ASN A 47 7.16 -20.96 -3.93
CA ASN A 47 7.09 -22.32 -4.50
C ASN A 47 8.36 -22.71 -5.28
N ASP A 48 8.94 -21.78 -6.05
CA ASP A 48 9.89 -22.12 -7.11
C ASP A 48 11.33 -21.72 -6.76
N ILE A 49 11.54 -20.78 -5.83
CA ILE A 49 12.87 -20.16 -5.68
C ILE A 49 13.43 -20.32 -4.26
N PHE A 50 12.76 -19.79 -3.24
CA PHE A 50 13.36 -19.62 -1.93
C PHE A 50 12.61 -20.31 -0.78
N CYS A 51 11.47 -20.91 -1.02
CA CYS A 51 10.54 -21.34 0.03
C CYS A 51 10.26 -20.22 1.05
N ASP A 52 10.24 -18.95 0.60
CA ASP A 52 10.18 -17.77 1.45
C ASP A 52 9.24 -16.70 0.86
N LEU A 53 8.66 -15.88 1.73
CA LEU A 53 7.71 -14.84 1.36
C LEU A 53 8.32 -13.45 1.59
N PRO A 54 8.42 -12.61 0.56
CA PRO A 54 9.10 -11.30 0.66
C PRO A 54 8.55 -10.40 1.76
N TYR A 55 7.24 -10.46 2.04
CA TYR A 55 6.56 -9.60 3.02
C TYR A 55 6.69 -10.09 4.48
N THR A 56 7.39 -11.18 4.75
CA THR A 56 7.63 -11.66 6.13
C THR A 56 8.84 -11.02 6.79
N TYR A 57 9.53 -10.09 6.12
CA TYR A 57 10.76 -9.46 6.63
C TYR A 57 10.65 -7.94 6.72
N SER A 58 11.13 -7.23 5.73
CA SER A 58 11.25 -5.77 5.76
C SER A 58 10.66 -5.13 4.51
N GLU A 59 10.39 -3.84 4.60
CA GLU A 59 9.90 -3.00 3.50
C GLU A 59 10.75 -3.16 2.22
N ARG A 60 12.08 -3.19 2.35
CA ARG A 60 13.00 -3.35 1.20
C ARG A 60 12.89 -4.70 0.49
N ARG A 61 12.47 -5.77 1.19
CA ARG A 61 12.27 -7.07 0.53
C ARG A 61 11.00 -7.09 -0.32
N LEU A 62 10.06 -6.20 -0.07
CA LEU A 62 8.90 -6.05 -0.96
C LEU A 62 9.29 -5.58 -2.36
N ASP A 63 10.43 -4.89 -2.52
CA ASP A 63 10.89 -4.44 -3.84
C ASP A 63 11.08 -5.58 -4.83
N CYS A 64 11.43 -6.78 -4.36
CA CYS A 64 11.59 -7.93 -5.25
C CYS A 64 10.29 -8.39 -5.93
N VAL A 65 9.13 -8.00 -5.41
CA VAL A 65 7.81 -8.29 -5.99
C VAL A 65 7.06 -7.04 -6.42
N LEU A 66 7.20 -5.92 -5.70
CA LEU A 66 6.55 -4.66 -6.05
C LEU A 66 7.12 -4.05 -7.33
N LEU A 67 8.45 -3.94 -7.42
CA LEU A 67 9.09 -3.30 -8.57
C LEU A 67 8.84 -4.07 -9.89
N PRO A 68 8.98 -5.41 -9.95
CA PRO A 68 8.60 -6.15 -11.16
C PRO A 68 7.12 -6.02 -11.52
N ALA A 69 6.23 -6.00 -10.53
CA ALA A 69 4.79 -5.83 -10.77
C ALA A 69 4.48 -4.42 -11.31
N LEU A 70 5.04 -3.36 -10.70
CA LEU A 70 4.93 -1.99 -11.21
C LEU A 70 5.51 -1.85 -12.61
N SER A 71 6.72 -2.39 -12.84
CA SER A 71 7.39 -2.33 -14.14
C SER A 71 6.54 -2.95 -15.24
N LYS A 72 5.92 -4.11 -14.97
CA LYS A 72 4.99 -4.76 -15.89
C LYS A 72 3.75 -3.89 -16.19
N LEU A 73 3.12 -3.32 -15.17
CA LEU A 73 1.90 -2.52 -15.30
C LEU A 73 2.15 -1.18 -15.98
N CYS A 74 3.29 -0.58 -15.74
CA CYS A 74 3.68 0.74 -16.23
C CYS A 74 4.58 0.67 -17.49
N ASN A 75 4.64 -0.46 -18.19
CA ASN A 75 5.51 -0.65 -19.39
C ASN A 75 6.95 -0.21 -19.14
N SER A 76 7.53 -0.59 -17.99
CA SER A 76 8.88 -0.24 -17.53
C SER A 76 9.11 1.26 -17.22
N LEU A 77 8.08 2.10 -17.24
CA LEU A 77 8.19 3.51 -16.84
C LEU A 77 8.07 3.63 -15.31
N VAL A 78 9.07 3.12 -14.61
CA VAL A 78 9.15 3.11 -13.12
C VAL A 78 10.53 3.54 -12.70
N MET A 79 10.59 4.43 -11.72
CA MET A 79 11.81 4.79 -10.99
C MET A 79 11.60 4.56 -9.49
N VAL A 80 12.67 4.18 -8.79
CA VAL A 80 12.68 3.96 -7.34
C VAL A 80 13.64 4.94 -6.68
N GLU A 81 13.39 5.24 -5.41
CA GLU A 81 14.27 6.11 -4.61
C GLU A 81 14.56 7.46 -5.28
N VAL A 82 13.54 8.05 -5.94
CA VAL A 82 13.69 9.29 -6.71
C VAL A 82 14.02 10.44 -5.77
N PRO A 83 15.16 11.14 -5.94
CA PRO A 83 15.52 12.28 -5.11
C PRO A 83 14.44 13.37 -5.17
N ALA A 84 14.02 13.86 -4.02
CA ALA A 84 13.01 14.91 -3.92
C ALA A 84 13.33 15.87 -2.78
N VAL A 85 12.99 17.14 -2.97
CA VAL A 85 13.07 18.14 -1.92
C VAL A 85 11.76 18.13 -1.14
N ARG A 86 11.83 17.86 0.15
CA ARG A 86 10.68 17.88 1.06
C ARG A 86 10.64 19.21 1.79
N GLU A 87 9.48 19.85 1.81
CA GLU A 87 9.26 21.05 2.61
C GLU A 87 8.64 20.66 3.94
N CYS A 88 9.40 20.80 5.02
CA CYS A 88 8.90 20.61 6.37
C CYS A 88 8.41 21.96 6.90
N ALA A 89 7.14 22.05 7.25
CA ALA A 89 6.62 23.21 7.98
C ALA A 89 7.16 23.17 9.42
N ASN A 90 8.30 23.80 9.65
CA ASN A 90 8.76 24.04 11.02
C ASN A 90 7.86 25.11 11.67
N ARG A 91 7.20 24.74 12.77
CA ARG A 91 6.19 25.56 13.48
C ARG A 91 6.71 26.90 13.99
N ARG A 92 7.98 27.26 13.78
CA ARG A 92 8.55 28.43 14.44
C ARG A 92 9.16 29.52 13.55
N PHE A 93 9.60 29.36 12.31
CA PHE A 93 10.12 30.54 11.55
C PHE A 93 10.76 30.25 10.16
N SER A 94 10.91 29.00 9.72
CA SER A 94 11.48 28.73 8.39
C SER A 94 10.90 27.48 7.75
N VAL A 95 10.80 27.49 6.41
CA VAL A 95 10.54 26.29 5.64
C VAL A 95 11.89 25.55 5.53
N ASP A 96 12.10 24.57 6.40
CA ASP A 96 13.28 23.72 6.25
C ASP A 96 13.11 22.80 5.05
N LYS A 97 14.01 22.92 4.10
CA LYS A 97 14.11 21.99 2.98
C LYS A 97 14.98 20.82 3.41
N SER A 98 14.45 19.63 3.39
CA SER A 98 15.22 18.41 3.59
C SER A 98 15.29 17.60 2.30
N ASN A 99 16.46 17.02 2.03
CA ASN A 99 16.59 16.03 0.98
C ASN A 99 15.87 14.75 1.39
N GLY A 100 14.96 14.30 0.56
CA GLY A 100 14.20 13.08 0.74
C GLY A 100 14.23 12.23 -0.54
N ARG A 101 13.49 11.16 -0.52
CA ARG A 101 13.28 10.30 -1.68
C ARG A 101 11.82 9.91 -1.76
N ILE A 102 11.33 9.75 -2.98
CA ILE A 102 10.05 9.14 -3.30
C ILE A 102 10.32 7.65 -3.46
N ASP A 103 9.58 6.78 -2.78
CA ASP A 103 9.82 5.33 -2.86
C ASP A 103 9.64 4.83 -4.29
N TYR A 104 8.51 5.18 -4.94
CA TYR A 104 8.27 4.86 -6.36
C TYR A 104 7.65 6.02 -7.11
N TRP A 105 8.14 6.26 -8.31
CA TRP A 105 7.53 7.12 -9.30
C TRP A 105 7.30 6.33 -10.58
N CYS A 106 6.09 6.40 -11.15
CA CYS A 106 5.77 5.66 -12.37
C CYS A 106 4.73 6.40 -13.22
N ILE A 107 4.59 5.99 -14.48
CA ILE A 107 3.56 6.47 -15.39
C ILE A 107 2.61 5.33 -15.73
N TYR A 108 1.32 5.54 -15.50
CA TYR A 108 0.27 4.59 -15.85
C TYR A 108 -0.93 5.33 -16.44
N LYS A 109 -1.44 4.89 -17.60
CA LYS A 109 -2.58 5.51 -18.31
C LYS A 109 -2.47 7.04 -18.45
N ASN A 110 -1.29 7.54 -18.78
CA ASN A 110 -0.98 8.97 -18.92
C ASN A 110 -1.09 9.81 -17.64
N TYR A 111 -1.08 9.20 -16.46
CA TYR A 111 -0.90 9.87 -15.19
C TYR A 111 0.46 9.54 -14.60
N SER A 112 1.09 10.53 -13.98
CA SER A 112 2.24 10.32 -13.11
C SER A 112 1.76 9.86 -11.73
N PHE A 113 2.41 8.87 -11.17
CA PHE A 113 2.13 8.37 -9.83
C PHE A 113 3.34 8.57 -8.92
N VAL A 114 3.08 9.10 -7.75
CA VAL A 114 4.02 9.18 -6.65
C VAL A 114 3.49 8.27 -5.55
N ILE A 115 4.22 7.20 -5.25
CA ILE A 115 3.82 6.20 -4.26
C ILE A 115 4.81 6.23 -3.11
N GLU A 116 4.33 6.45 -1.90
CA GLU A 116 5.06 6.29 -0.66
C GLU A 116 4.61 4.97 -0.03
N LEU A 117 5.56 4.08 0.23
CA LEU A 117 5.33 2.77 0.80
C LEU A 117 5.66 2.76 2.29
N LYS A 118 4.86 2.06 3.08
CA LYS A 118 5.21 1.58 4.43
C LYS A 118 4.84 0.12 4.56
N HIS A 119 5.64 -0.58 5.36
CA HIS A 119 5.38 -1.96 5.69
C HIS A 119 5.33 -2.15 7.20
N SER A 120 4.39 -2.97 7.66
CA SER A 120 4.20 -3.26 9.09
C SER A 120 3.70 -4.69 9.29
N PHE A 121 3.68 -5.09 10.56
CA PHE A 121 3.14 -6.37 10.99
C PHE A 121 1.98 -6.13 11.94
N ASP A 122 0.94 -6.97 11.81
CA ASP A 122 -0.23 -6.98 12.68
C ASP A 122 -0.46 -8.38 13.24
N CYS A 123 -0.37 -8.52 14.56
CA CYS A 123 -0.64 -9.79 15.23
C CYS A 123 -2.15 -9.95 15.39
N PHE A 124 -2.75 -10.87 14.64
CA PHE A 124 -4.21 -11.08 14.65
C PHE A 124 -4.72 -11.90 15.86
N THR A 125 -3.80 -12.42 16.68
CA THR A 125 -4.16 -13.20 17.89
C THR A 125 -4.00 -12.44 19.19
N THR A 126 -3.46 -11.21 19.18
CA THR A 126 -3.24 -10.40 20.37
C THR A 126 -3.72 -8.97 20.20
N ASP A 127 -4.45 -8.49 21.18
CA ASP A 127 -5.27 -7.26 21.05
C ASP A 127 -4.56 -5.93 21.33
N THR A 128 -3.26 -5.84 21.73
CA THR A 128 -2.99 -4.64 22.51
C THR A 128 -1.72 -3.84 22.27
N THR A 129 -0.68 -4.29 21.57
CA THR A 129 0.60 -3.57 21.69
C THR A 129 1.22 -3.02 20.39
N ARG A 130 0.67 -3.32 19.23
CA ARG A 130 1.30 -2.97 17.94
C ARG A 130 0.58 -1.89 17.13
N GLU A 131 -0.61 -1.49 17.52
CA GLU A 131 -1.39 -0.41 16.90
C GLU A 131 -0.63 0.92 16.80
N ARG A 132 0.17 1.27 17.80
CA ARG A 132 0.94 2.52 17.81
C ARG A 132 1.89 2.64 16.61
N ASN A 133 2.51 1.53 16.21
CA ASN A 133 3.42 1.52 15.06
C ASN A 133 2.67 1.60 13.73
N LEU A 134 1.51 0.97 13.60
CA LEU A 134 0.69 1.04 12.40
C LEU A 134 0.23 2.47 12.13
N THR A 135 -0.42 3.09 13.11
CA THR A 135 -0.94 4.47 13.01
C THR A 135 0.18 5.49 12.83
N SER A 136 1.29 5.36 13.53
CA SER A 136 2.41 6.30 13.40
C SER A 136 3.06 6.23 12.01
N ARG A 137 3.24 5.03 11.45
CA ARG A 137 3.76 4.85 10.08
C ARG A 137 2.79 5.38 9.04
N TRP A 138 1.49 5.15 9.24
CA TRP A 138 0.44 5.70 8.38
C TRP A 138 0.48 7.23 8.34
N VAL A 139 0.48 7.89 9.50
CA VAL A 139 0.57 9.34 9.58
C VAL A 139 1.85 9.87 8.94
N LYS A 140 3.01 9.27 9.28
CA LYS A 140 4.30 9.67 8.71
C LYS A 140 4.34 9.56 7.19
N MET A 141 3.77 8.51 6.62
CA MET A 141 3.66 8.33 5.16
C MET A 141 2.91 9.49 4.51
N HIS A 142 1.80 9.92 5.11
CA HIS A 142 1.01 11.03 4.58
C HIS A 142 1.70 12.39 4.76
N GLU A 143 2.39 12.61 5.87
CA GLU A 143 3.24 13.80 6.05
C GLU A 143 4.34 13.86 4.97
N GLN A 144 4.93 12.72 4.63
CA GLN A 144 5.91 12.61 3.55
C GLN A 144 5.30 12.99 2.20
N LEU A 145 4.12 12.46 1.85
CA LEU A 145 3.42 12.80 0.60
C LEU A 145 3.00 14.26 0.52
N GLN A 146 2.54 14.85 1.61
CA GLN A 146 2.17 16.26 1.67
C GLN A 146 3.38 17.16 1.49
N SER A 147 4.54 16.79 2.06
CA SER A 147 5.78 17.56 1.93
C SER A 147 6.33 17.65 0.50
N LEU A 148 5.83 16.82 -0.42
CA LEU A 148 6.22 16.80 -1.84
C LEU A 148 5.35 17.69 -2.73
N GLU A 149 4.31 18.34 -2.20
CA GLU A 149 3.28 19.00 -3.02
C GLU A 149 3.82 20.03 -4.01
N LYS A 150 4.83 20.81 -3.62
CA LYS A 150 5.47 21.78 -4.52
C LYS A 150 6.43 21.13 -5.53
N GLU A 151 7.13 20.08 -5.12
CA GLU A 151 8.07 19.36 -5.99
C GLU A 151 7.32 18.66 -7.13
N ILE A 152 6.15 18.09 -6.83
CA ILE A 152 5.34 17.33 -7.77
C ILE A 152 4.82 18.18 -8.93
N LYS A 153 4.56 19.48 -8.71
CA LYS A 153 4.11 20.41 -9.76
C LYS A 153 5.03 20.48 -10.97
N LYS A 154 6.30 20.18 -10.80
CA LYS A 154 7.28 20.14 -11.91
C LYS A 154 7.02 19.01 -12.92
N TYR A 155 6.28 17.97 -12.51
CA TYR A 155 6.01 16.78 -13.33
C TYR A 155 4.59 16.78 -13.93
N GLU A 156 3.79 17.82 -13.67
CA GLU A 156 2.41 17.93 -14.16
C GLU A 156 2.33 18.15 -15.67
N GLU A 157 3.33 18.81 -16.27
CA GLU A 157 3.31 19.19 -17.69
C GLU A 157 3.43 18.00 -18.65
N ALA A 158 4.02 16.88 -18.21
CA ALA A 158 4.29 15.72 -19.05
C ALA A 158 3.15 14.70 -19.12
N THR A 159 2.13 14.84 -18.26
CA THR A 159 1.04 13.87 -18.13
C THR A 159 -0.30 14.57 -17.86
N LYS A 160 -1.40 13.79 -17.77
CA LYS A 160 -2.73 14.32 -17.42
C LYS A 160 -2.80 14.88 -15.97
N GLY A 161 -1.77 14.65 -15.18
CA GLY A 161 -1.66 15.11 -13.80
C GLY A 161 -0.90 14.12 -12.93
N VAL A 162 -0.63 14.52 -11.69
CA VAL A 162 0.11 13.71 -10.72
C VAL A 162 -0.83 13.20 -9.63
N ILE A 163 -0.87 11.88 -9.46
CA ILE A 163 -1.63 11.19 -8.43
C ILE A 163 -0.65 10.76 -7.34
N ARG A 164 -0.99 11.06 -6.09
CA ARG A 164 -0.18 10.63 -4.94
C ARG A 164 -0.89 9.49 -4.22
N ILE A 165 -0.14 8.47 -3.86
CA ILE A 165 -0.66 7.26 -3.19
C ILE A 165 0.15 6.97 -1.95
N GLY A 166 -0.52 6.89 -0.79
CA GLY A 166 0.00 6.26 0.39
C GLY A 166 -0.38 4.78 0.37
N LEU A 167 0.60 3.91 0.29
CA LEU A 167 0.43 2.46 0.30
C LEU A 167 1.06 1.86 1.55
N HIS A 168 0.23 1.38 2.48
CA HIS A 168 0.68 0.69 3.67
C HIS A 168 0.41 -0.80 3.53
N THR A 169 1.44 -1.59 3.32
CA THR A 169 1.34 -3.06 3.36
C THR A 169 1.45 -3.55 4.79
N ILE A 170 0.54 -4.44 5.21
CA ILE A 170 0.49 -4.96 6.57
C ILE A 170 0.43 -6.48 6.51
N THR A 171 1.44 -7.15 7.07
CA THR A 171 1.46 -8.60 7.17
C THR A 171 0.78 -9.05 8.46
N SER A 172 -0.33 -9.78 8.33
CA SER A 172 -0.92 -10.48 9.48
C SER A 172 -0.04 -11.64 9.89
N TYR A 173 0.18 -11.79 11.19
CA TYR A 173 0.97 -12.91 11.70
C TYR A 173 0.49 -13.38 13.07
N SER A 174 0.90 -14.60 13.42
CA SER A 174 0.89 -15.14 14.78
C SER A 174 2.22 -15.85 15.02
N SER A 175 2.73 -15.78 16.25
CA SER A 175 3.92 -16.54 16.66
C SER A 175 3.65 -18.05 16.82
N GLN A 176 2.41 -18.48 16.73
CA GLN A 176 2.02 -19.88 16.80
C GLN A 176 2.26 -20.57 15.45
N LYS A 177 2.59 -21.85 15.50
CA LYS A 177 2.65 -22.69 14.31
C LYS A 177 1.28 -22.75 13.61
N PRO A 178 1.26 -22.79 12.27
CA PRO A 178 0.01 -22.88 11.53
C PRO A 178 -0.79 -24.15 11.90
N ASP A 179 -2.06 -23.96 12.21
CA ASP A 179 -3.04 -25.01 12.33
C ASP A 179 -4.39 -24.58 11.72
N THR A 180 -5.29 -25.55 11.58
CA THR A 180 -6.61 -25.31 10.98
C THR A 180 -7.46 -24.36 11.80
N GLN A 181 -7.33 -24.33 13.14
CA GLN A 181 -8.12 -23.44 14.00
C GLN A 181 -7.64 -22.01 13.86
N LEU A 182 -6.33 -21.80 13.86
CA LEU A 182 -5.70 -20.50 13.70
C LEU A 182 -6.02 -19.87 12.33
N LEU A 183 -5.99 -20.66 11.25
CA LEU A 183 -6.37 -20.20 9.92
C LEU A 183 -7.86 -19.86 9.81
N LYS A 184 -8.74 -20.60 10.50
CA LYS A 184 -10.15 -20.25 10.63
C LYS A 184 -10.33 -18.97 11.43
N ALA A 185 -9.63 -18.80 12.55
CA ALA A 185 -9.68 -17.60 13.36
C ALA A 185 -9.30 -16.37 12.54
N PHE A 186 -8.22 -16.42 11.76
CA PHE A 186 -7.85 -15.32 10.84
C PHE A 186 -8.99 -14.99 9.86
N LYS A 187 -9.61 -16.01 9.27
CA LYS A 187 -10.72 -15.79 8.32
C LYS A 187 -11.91 -15.07 8.98
N TYR A 188 -12.21 -15.39 10.24
CA TYR A 188 -13.29 -14.74 10.99
C TYR A 188 -12.94 -13.32 11.41
N CYS A 189 -11.67 -13.00 11.68
CA CYS A 189 -11.28 -11.65 12.09
C CYS A 189 -11.10 -10.66 10.91
N ILE A 190 -11.19 -11.11 9.64
CA ILE A 190 -11.04 -10.22 8.48
C ILE A 190 -12.01 -9.02 8.52
N PRO A 191 -13.34 -9.19 8.74
CA PRO A 191 -14.26 -8.05 8.80
C PRO A 191 -13.89 -7.05 9.91
N GLU A 192 -13.60 -7.53 11.11
CA GLU A 192 -13.21 -6.70 12.26
C GLU A 192 -11.90 -5.97 12.00
N THR A 193 -10.97 -6.60 11.32
CA THR A 193 -9.68 -5.98 10.93
C THR A 193 -9.89 -4.83 9.93
N PHE A 194 -10.80 -4.97 8.97
CA PHE A 194 -11.18 -3.87 8.08
C PHE A 194 -11.74 -2.67 8.87
N GLU A 195 -12.70 -2.92 9.75
CA GLU A 195 -13.31 -1.88 10.59
C GLU A 195 -12.26 -1.21 11.49
N ARG A 196 -11.39 -2.00 12.09
CA ARG A 196 -10.29 -1.51 12.92
C ARG A 196 -9.35 -0.59 12.13
N PHE A 197 -8.88 -0.98 10.95
CA PHE A 197 -8.02 -0.15 10.12
C PHE A 197 -8.72 1.14 9.70
N GLN A 198 -10.00 1.09 9.32
CA GLN A 198 -10.79 2.27 9.02
C GLN A 198 -10.88 3.25 10.20
N LYS A 199 -11.13 2.72 11.39
CA LYS A 199 -11.26 3.50 12.62
C LYS A 199 -9.92 4.09 13.08
N GLU A 200 -8.90 3.24 13.21
CA GLU A 200 -7.61 3.65 13.79
C GLU A 200 -6.84 4.62 12.89
N PHE A 201 -6.81 4.38 11.58
CA PHE A 201 -6.12 5.28 10.66
C PHE A 201 -6.83 6.62 10.47
N GLY A 202 -8.14 6.68 10.65
CA GLY A 202 -8.91 7.93 10.65
C GLY A 202 -9.04 8.63 12.00
N LYS A 203 -8.61 8.01 13.11
CA LYS A 203 -8.87 8.48 14.47
C LYS A 203 -8.27 9.86 14.77
N LYS A 204 -7.00 10.05 14.44
CA LYS A 204 -6.30 11.32 14.71
C LYS A 204 -6.65 12.39 13.68
N TYR A 205 -6.76 11.98 12.42
CA TYR A 205 -7.03 12.85 11.28
C TYR A 205 -8.07 12.17 10.38
N PRO A 206 -9.34 12.56 10.42
CA PRO A 206 -10.40 11.97 9.61
C PRO A 206 -10.10 12.00 8.09
N SER A 207 -9.38 13.02 7.62
CA SER A 207 -8.93 13.14 6.23
C SER A 207 -7.97 12.04 5.78
N LEU A 208 -7.32 11.34 6.73
CA LEU A 208 -6.42 10.23 6.47
C LEU A 208 -7.10 8.87 6.52
N LYS A 209 -8.43 8.81 6.66
CA LYS A 209 -9.16 7.55 6.57
C LYS A 209 -8.83 6.84 5.25
N PRO A 210 -8.51 5.52 5.27
CA PRO A 210 -8.22 4.79 4.04
C PRO A 210 -9.38 4.86 3.05
N ASP A 211 -9.05 5.01 1.77
CA ASP A 211 -10.04 4.99 0.69
C ASP A 211 -10.32 3.57 0.22
N PHE A 212 -9.29 2.72 0.27
CA PHE A 212 -9.34 1.37 -0.26
C PHE A 212 -8.46 0.43 0.57
N ILE A 213 -8.98 -0.75 0.90
CA ILE A 213 -8.26 -1.81 1.61
C ILE A 213 -8.50 -3.12 0.89
N ILE A 214 -7.44 -3.85 0.61
CA ILE A 214 -7.50 -5.19 0.04
C ILE A 214 -6.65 -6.15 0.87
N CYS A 215 -7.16 -7.35 1.14
CA CYS A 215 -6.46 -8.43 1.81
C CYS A 215 -6.27 -9.61 0.86
N TRP A 216 -5.05 -10.03 0.66
CA TRP A 216 -4.75 -11.34 0.07
C TRP A 216 -4.79 -12.41 1.14
N LYS A 217 -5.68 -13.40 0.97
CA LYS A 217 -5.73 -14.61 1.80
C LYS A 217 -4.67 -15.58 1.29
N ILE A 218 -3.61 -15.77 2.06
CA ILE A 218 -2.48 -16.61 1.66
C ILE A 218 -2.90 -18.09 1.68
N PRO A 219 -2.61 -18.87 0.63
CA PRO A 219 -2.96 -20.28 0.59
C PRO A 219 -2.36 -21.06 1.77
N SER A 220 -3.17 -21.94 2.41
CA SER A 220 -2.76 -22.70 3.60
C SER A 220 -1.48 -23.49 3.40
N LYS A 221 -1.32 -24.14 2.24
CA LYS A 221 -0.10 -24.89 1.90
C LYS A 221 1.19 -24.04 1.92
N ILE A 222 1.08 -22.72 1.70
CA ILE A 222 2.21 -21.79 1.81
C ILE A 222 2.42 -21.45 3.27
N VAL A 223 1.35 -21.14 3.99
CA VAL A 223 1.40 -20.77 5.42
C VAL A 223 2.04 -21.89 6.24
N GLU A 224 1.71 -23.15 5.93
CA GLU A 224 2.18 -24.33 6.63
C GLU A 224 3.70 -24.59 6.50
N THR A 225 4.40 -23.88 5.61
CA THR A 225 5.86 -24.01 5.46
C THR A 225 6.66 -23.24 6.53
N TYR A 226 6.00 -22.41 7.34
CA TYR A 226 6.65 -21.54 8.32
C TYR A 226 6.42 -22.01 9.76
N GLU A 227 7.36 -21.66 10.65
CA GLU A 227 7.16 -21.85 12.10
C GLU A 227 6.16 -20.86 12.71
N CYS A 228 6.02 -19.69 12.11
CA CYS A 228 5.02 -18.67 12.43
C CYS A 228 3.92 -18.66 11.37
N THR A 229 2.72 -18.27 11.75
CA THR A 229 1.58 -18.20 10.84
C THR A 229 1.47 -16.83 10.19
N TYR A 230 1.51 -16.77 8.85
CA TYR A 230 1.31 -15.56 8.04
C TYR A 230 0.11 -15.73 7.09
N PRO A 231 -1.13 -15.60 7.59
CA PRO A 231 -2.32 -16.00 6.83
C PRO A 231 -2.83 -14.93 5.88
N GLY A 232 -2.34 -13.69 5.97
CA GLY A 232 -2.80 -12.60 5.14
C GLY A 232 -1.81 -11.46 4.98
N LEU A 233 -1.90 -10.82 3.82
CA LEU A 233 -1.23 -9.55 3.53
C LEU A 233 -2.28 -8.53 3.12
N TRP A 234 -2.21 -7.36 3.73
CA TRP A 234 -3.09 -6.24 3.47
C TRP A 234 -2.38 -5.16 2.66
N ALA A 235 -3.11 -4.51 1.77
CA ALA A 235 -2.75 -3.22 1.21
C ALA A 235 -3.80 -2.20 1.64
N VAL A 236 -3.41 -1.27 2.49
CA VAL A 236 -4.23 -0.16 2.97
C VAL A 236 -3.81 1.09 2.23
N THR A 237 -4.74 1.75 1.56
CA THR A 237 -4.43 2.77 0.59
C THR A 237 -5.20 4.05 0.84
N LYS A 238 -4.49 5.18 0.71
CA LYS A 238 -5.04 6.53 0.59
C LYS A 238 -4.63 7.12 -0.75
N ILE A 239 -5.61 7.60 -1.52
CA ILE A 239 -5.43 8.16 -2.85
C ILE A 239 -5.66 9.67 -2.77
N TYR A 240 -4.71 10.44 -3.26
CA TYR A 240 -4.84 11.87 -3.51
C TYR A 240 -4.95 12.06 -5.02
N PRO A 241 -6.18 12.23 -5.55
CA PRO A 241 -6.41 12.32 -6.99
C PRO A 241 -5.72 13.56 -7.57
N ALA A 242 -5.45 13.52 -8.86
CA ALA A 242 -4.87 14.64 -9.57
C ALA A 242 -5.82 15.85 -9.51
N ILE A 243 -5.25 17.02 -9.20
CA ILE A 243 -5.99 18.28 -9.26
C ILE A 243 -6.17 18.61 -10.75
N LYS A 244 -7.41 18.74 -11.22
CA LYS A 244 -7.68 19.23 -12.58
C LYS A 244 -7.29 20.70 -12.62
N HIS A 245 -6.19 21.02 -13.29
CA HIS A 245 -5.96 22.40 -13.68
C HIS A 245 -6.93 22.77 -14.81
N HIS A 246 -7.90 23.63 -14.53
CA HIS A 246 -8.66 24.34 -15.55
C HIS A 246 -7.76 25.42 -16.17
N GLY A 247 -6.74 25.01 -16.91
CA GLY A 247 -5.77 25.86 -17.56
C GLY A 247 -5.51 25.40 -18.98
N ALA A 248 -6.22 26.01 -19.92
CA ALA A 248 -5.92 26.18 -21.32
C ALA A 248 -4.77 25.32 -21.88
N ILE A 249 -5.14 24.24 -22.54
CA ILE A 249 -4.36 23.76 -23.69
C ILE A 249 -4.41 24.91 -24.72
N LYS A 250 -3.31 25.66 -24.84
CA LYS A 250 -3.08 26.54 -25.98
C LYS A 250 -2.42 25.74 -27.09
#